data_d764a959d4050668edbb4bf45ec60e72
#
_entry.id   d764a959d4050668edbb4bf45ec60e72
#
_cell.length_a   1.000
_cell.length_b   1.000
_cell.length_c   1.000
_cell.angle_alpha   90.00
_cell.angle_beta   90.00
_cell.angle_gamma   90.00
#
_symmetry.space_group_name_H-M   'P 1'
#
loop_
_entity.id
_entity.type
_entity.pdbx_description
1 polymer ?
#
loop_
_entity_poly.entity_id
_entity_poly.type
_entity_poly.pdbx_seq_one_letter_code
_entity_poly.pdbx_strand_id
1 'polypeptide(L)'
;ALMVATRPLLYLGMARGPVAVFAPSFGLVMIVVPTIVGPLIGQTLKGIEMAGVALAIPAVVLLSGEGRLPKLGVVLRSPVLGLAAVVGPSVGTAGLFLTQAAPEAGEVPAFVVLVTGVMVMPWILRQRTGSFWPEREILGFGSVLGASSAVAFVLSTAAYLRGSAAVVSALIAMAPVVSVVISWRFLGERLHAMQVLGGAFGMAAVTAFALAG
;
A
#
# COMPACT_ATOMS: atom_id res chain seq x y z
N ALA A 1 -5.90 -9.53 -12.36
CA ALA A 1 -6.93 -8.66 -12.98
C ALA A 1 -7.41 -7.55 -12.03
N LEU A 2 -7.89 -7.88 -10.81
CA LEU A 2 -8.44 -6.89 -9.86
C LEU A 2 -7.43 -5.79 -9.48
N MET A 3 -6.21 -6.14 -9.12
CA MET A 3 -5.14 -5.18 -8.79
C MET A 3 -4.81 -4.22 -9.94
N VAL A 4 -4.82 -4.70 -11.18
CA VAL A 4 -4.54 -3.86 -12.35
C VAL A 4 -5.70 -2.90 -12.60
N ALA A 5 -6.94 -3.37 -12.47
CA ALA A 5 -8.14 -2.56 -12.67
C ALA A 5 -8.30 -1.45 -11.62
N THR A 6 -7.84 -1.67 -10.39
CA THR A 6 -7.97 -0.69 -9.28
C THR A 6 -6.82 0.32 -9.23
N ARG A 7 -5.69 0.10 -9.91
CA ARG A 7 -4.57 1.07 -9.95
C ARG A 7 -4.97 2.47 -10.45
N PRO A 8 -5.74 2.64 -11.52
CA PRO A 8 -6.22 3.96 -11.91
C PRO A 8 -7.04 4.66 -10.83
N LEU A 9 -7.82 3.90 -10.05
CA LEU A 9 -8.61 4.44 -8.94
C LEU A 9 -7.73 4.90 -7.76
N LEU A 10 -6.61 4.20 -7.50
CA LEU A 10 -5.60 4.62 -6.53
C LEU A 10 -5.04 6.01 -6.88
N TYR A 11 -4.55 6.17 -8.10
CA TYR A 11 -4.02 7.45 -8.57
C TYR A 11 -5.09 8.54 -8.63
N LEU A 12 -6.31 8.19 -9.00
CA LEU A 12 -7.44 9.09 -8.99
C LEU A 12 -7.76 9.59 -7.58
N GLY A 13 -7.71 8.72 -6.58
CA GLY A 13 -7.87 9.08 -5.18
C GLY A 13 -6.81 10.05 -4.70
N MET A 14 -5.55 9.82 -5.08
CA MET A 14 -4.45 10.73 -4.77
C MET A 14 -4.55 12.07 -5.50
N ALA A 15 -5.03 12.07 -6.75
CA ALA A 15 -5.12 13.28 -7.59
C ALA A 15 -6.33 14.18 -7.26
N ARG A 16 -7.44 13.61 -6.82
CA ARG A 16 -8.71 14.35 -6.64
C ARG A 16 -9.06 14.71 -5.22
N GLY A 17 -8.32 14.21 -4.23
CA GLY A 17 -8.69 14.41 -2.85
C GLY A 17 -7.55 14.86 -1.96
N PRO A 18 -7.88 15.21 -0.69
CA PRO A 18 -6.86 15.45 0.29
C PRO A 18 -6.08 14.16 0.51
N VAL A 19 -4.81 14.13 0.12
CA VAL A 19 -3.90 12.98 0.30
C VAL A 19 -3.85 12.57 1.77
N ALA A 20 -3.92 13.57 2.67
CA ALA A 20 -4.00 13.39 4.12
C ALA A 20 -5.24 12.58 4.60
N VAL A 21 -6.27 12.43 3.76
CA VAL A 21 -7.43 11.57 4.05
C VAL A 21 -7.30 10.23 3.31
N PHE A 22 -6.93 10.28 2.04
CA PHE A 22 -6.88 9.07 1.20
C PHE A 22 -5.81 8.08 1.66
N ALA A 23 -4.57 8.55 1.88
CA ALA A 23 -3.45 7.68 2.20
C ALA A 23 -3.65 6.89 3.51
N PRO A 24 -4.03 7.52 4.65
CA PRO A 24 -4.29 6.75 5.87
C PRO A 24 -5.51 5.83 5.73
N SER A 25 -6.58 6.26 5.05
CA SER A 25 -7.77 5.43 4.85
C SER A 25 -7.44 4.19 4.01
N PHE A 26 -6.69 4.36 2.93
CA PHE A 26 -6.22 3.26 2.10
C PHE A 26 -5.33 2.28 2.87
N GLY A 27 -4.33 2.81 3.61
CA GLY A 27 -3.42 2.00 4.40
C GLY A 27 -4.13 1.22 5.52
N LEU A 28 -5.07 1.86 6.21
CA LEU A 28 -5.87 1.20 7.24
C LEU A 28 -6.69 0.03 6.68
N VAL A 29 -7.40 0.23 5.58
CA VAL A 29 -8.22 -0.83 4.98
C VAL A 29 -7.34 -1.96 4.46
N MET A 30 -6.15 -1.64 3.91
CA MET A 30 -5.18 -2.64 3.47
C MET A 30 -4.67 -3.53 4.61
N ILE A 31 -4.57 -3.01 5.85
CA ILE A 31 -4.20 -3.78 7.04
C ILE A 31 -5.40 -4.55 7.59
N VAL A 32 -6.55 -3.89 7.74
CA VAL A 32 -7.72 -4.44 8.43
C VAL A 32 -8.30 -5.65 7.69
N VAL A 33 -8.38 -5.59 6.36
CA VAL A 33 -8.96 -6.68 5.55
C VAL A 33 -8.22 -8.01 5.76
N PRO A 34 -6.89 -8.13 5.55
CA PRO A 34 -6.21 -9.40 5.78
C PRO A 34 -6.17 -9.81 7.27
N THR A 35 -6.20 -8.84 8.19
CA THR A 35 -6.25 -9.16 9.64
C THR A 35 -7.57 -9.81 10.05
N ILE A 36 -8.69 -9.40 9.44
CA ILE A 36 -10.02 -9.97 9.74
C ILE A 36 -10.25 -11.25 8.93
N VAL A 37 -9.92 -11.22 7.64
CA VAL A 37 -10.22 -12.34 6.73
C VAL A 37 -9.21 -13.46 6.85
N GLY A 38 -7.95 -13.15 7.17
CA GLY A 38 -6.88 -14.15 7.32
C GLY A 38 -7.24 -15.33 8.22
N PRO A 39 -7.74 -15.11 9.44
CA PRO A 39 -8.18 -16.18 10.31
C PRO A 39 -9.29 -17.07 9.73
N LEU A 40 -10.19 -16.50 8.90
CA LEU A 40 -11.28 -17.24 8.27
C LEU A 40 -10.77 -18.24 7.19
N ILE A 41 -9.58 -18.02 6.67
CA ILE A 41 -8.91 -18.90 5.68
C ILE A 41 -7.75 -19.68 6.29
N GLY A 42 -7.71 -19.79 7.62
CA GLY A 42 -6.73 -20.61 8.34
C GLY A 42 -5.39 -19.92 8.64
N GLN A 43 -5.24 -18.63 8.39
CA GLN A 43 -4.04 -17.88 8.81
C GLN A 43 -4.18 -17.49 10.27
N THR A 44 -3.28 -17.97 11.13
CA THR A 44 -3.23 -17.61 12.54
C THR A 44 -2.12 -16.60 12.77
N LEU A 45 -2.44 -15.49 13.45
CA LEU A 45 -1.46 -14.51 13.90
C LEU A 45 -1.00 -14.85 15.30
N LYS A 46 0.31 -14.85 15.51
CA LYS A 46 0.88 -14.92 16.86
C LYS A 46 0.52 -13.66 17.65
N GLY A 47 0.44 -13.72 18.97
CA GLY A 47 0.08 -12.55 19.78
C GLY A 47 0.99 -11.33 19.56
N ILE A 48 2.29 -11.57 19.32
CA ILE A 48 3.26 -10.52 19.02
C ILE A 48 3.04 -9.90 17.62
N GLU A 49 2.60 -10.68 16.64
CA GLU A 49 2.20 -10.16 15.30
C GLU A 49 0.95 -9.30 15.41
N MET A 50 -0.03 -9.71 16.22
CA MET A 50 -1.22 -8.89 16.50
C MET A 50 -0.84 -7.56 17.16
N ALA A 51 0.09 -7.56 18.10
CA ALA A 51 0.61 -6.32 18.69
C ALA A 51 1.30 -5.44 17.64
N GLY A 52 2.10 -6.04 16.73
CA GLY A 52 2.70 -5.33 15.60
C GLY A 52 1.67 -4.70 14.67
N VAL A 53 0.62 -5.44 14.31
CA VAL A 53 -0.50 -4.91 13.49
C VAL A 53 -1.21 -3.76 14.22
N ALA A 54 -1.49 -3.91 15.51
CA ALA A 54 -2.12 -2.87 16.33
C ALA A 54 -1.28 -1.58 16.40
N LEU A 55 0.06 -1.70 16.42
CA LEU A 55 0.98 -0.56 16.40
C LEU A 55 1.11 0.06 15.00
N ALA A 56 0.99 -0.73 13.93
CA ALA A 56 1.04 -0.22 12.56
C ALA A 56 -0.14 0.70 12.21
N ILE A 57 -1.31 0.47 12.81
CA ILE A 57 -2.51 1.30 12.59
C ILE A 57 -2.26 2.78 12.96
N PRO A 58 -1.91 3.13 14.20
CA PRO A 58 -1.60 4.52 14.55
C PRO A 58 -0.37 5.05 13.80
N ALA A 59 0.63 4.22 13.50
CA ALA A 59 1.76 4.63 12.69
C ALA A 59 1.32 5.18 11.32
N VAL A 60 0.51 4.42 10.58
CA VAL A 60 -0.01 4.82 9.27
C VAL A 60 -0.81 6.12 9.35
N VAL A 61 -1.71 6.24 10.35
CA VAL A 61 -2.56 7.42 10.52
C VAL A 61 -1.74 8.68 10.81
N LEU A 62 -0.78 8.58 11.73
CA LEU A 62 0.02 9.71 12.19
C LEU A 62 1.03 10.16 11.12
N LEU A 63 1.61 9.24 10.37
CA LEU A 63 2.58 9.54 9.33
C LEU A 63 1.92 10.11 8.06
N SER A 64 0.74 9.62 7.69
CA SER A 64 0.04 10.07 6.49
C SER A 64 -0.65 11.43 6.65
N GLY A 65 -0.83 11.91 7.88
CA GLY A 65 -1.62 13.11 8.21
C GLY A 65 -0.88 14.45 8.08
N GLU A 66 0.30 14.50 7.47
CA GLU A 66 1.10 15.74 7.30
C GLU A 66 1.23 16.57 8.61
N GLY A 67 1.32 15.88 9.75
CA GLY A 67 1.41 16.49 11.08
C GLY A 67 0.09 17.00 11.68
N ARG A 68 -1.04 16.77 11.02
CA ARG A 68 -2.39 17.13 11.53
C ARG A 68 -3.37 15.98 11.27
N LEU A 69 -4.10 15.58 12.30
CA LEU A 69 -5.20 14.64 12.09
C LEU A 69 -6.37 15.36 11.42
N PRO A 70 -6.89 14.85 10.30
CA PRO A 70 -8.05 15.42 9.66
C PRO A 70 -9.27 15.28 10.58
N LYS A 71 -10.12 16.31 10.64
CA LYS A 71 -11.36 16.26 11.42
C LYS A 71 -12.25 15.11 10.91
N LEU A 72 -12.80 14.30 11.79
CA LEU A 72 -13.62 13.14 11.45
C LEU A 72 -14.75 13.48 10.45
N GLY A 73 -15.39 14.64 10.62
CA GLY A 73 -16.45 15.11 9.71
C GLY A 73 -15.94 15.38 8.28
N VAL A 74 -14.67 15.79 8.12
CA VAL A 74 -14.03 15.96 6.80
C VAL A 74 -13.73 14.61 6.18
N VAL A 75 -13.22 13.67 6.97
CA VAL A 75 -12.94 12.29 6.52
C VAL A 75 -14.22 11.63 6.02
N LEU A 76 -15.27 11.62 6.83
CA LEU A 76 -16.53 10.93 6.51
C LEU A 76 -17.29 11.53 5.32
N ARG A 77 -17.09 12.82 5.01
CA ARG A 77 -17.72 13.49 3.88
C ARG A 77 -16.83 13.50 2.62
N SER A 78 -15.61 13.02 2.72
CA SER A 78 -14.68 13.04 1.60
C SER A 78 -15.03 11.96 0.57
N PRO A 79 -15.19 12.33 -0.73
CA PRO A 79 -15.45 11.35 -1.80
C PRO A 79 -14.30 10.36 -1.98
N VAL A 80 -13.09 10.73 -1.55
CA VAL A 80 -11.92 9.84 -1.64
C VAL A 80 -11.95 8.70 -0.62
N LEU A 81 -12.77 8.80 0.44
CA LEU A 81 -13.00 7.69 1.36
C LEU A 81 -13.63 6.49 0.63
N GLY A 82 -14.59 6.75 -0.27
CA GLY A 82 -15.19 5.71 -1.11
C GLY A 82 -14.17 5.03 -2.03
N LEU A 83 -13.25 5.80 -2.61
CA LEU A 83 -12.15 5.24 -3.42
C LEU A 83 -11.19 4.40 -2.57
N ALA A 84 -10.81 4.86 -1.39
CA ALA A 84 -9.99 4.11 -0.46
C ALA A 84 -10.67 2.81 -0.01
N ALA A 85 -11.99 2.86 0.23
CA ALA A 85 -12.80 1.69 0.61
C ALA A 85 -12.93 0.64 -0.51
N VAL A 86 -12.72 1.01 -1.77
CA VAL A 86 -12.70 0.07 -2.91
C VAL A 86 -11.28 -0.44 -3.19
N VAL A 87 -10.30 0.46 -3.21
CA VAL A 87 -8.92 0.11 -3.58
C VAL A 87 -8.21 -0.63 -2.45
N GLY A 88 -8.40 -0.23 -1.20
CA GLY A 88 -7.78 -0.86 -0.03
C GLY A 88 -8.09 -2.36 0.07
N PRO A 89 -9.38 -2.77 0.06
CA PRO A 89 -9.74 -4.20 0.08
C PRO A 89 -9.19 -4.97 -1.11
N SER A 90 -9.13 -4.36 -2.30
CA SER A 90 -8.62 -5.05 -3.49
C SER A 90 -7.14 -5.42 -3.37
N VAL A 91 -6.34 -4.59 -2.70
CA VAL A 91 -4.92 -4.88 -2.44
C VAL A 91 -4.78 -5.89 -1.30
N GLY A 92 -5.53 -5.71 -0.20
CA GLY A 92 -5.50 -6.63 0.94
C GLY A 92 -5.96 -8.04 0.57
N THR A 93 -7.05 -8.16 -0.20
CA THR A 93 -7.52 -9.48 -0.68
C THR A 93 -6.56 -10.11 -1.69
N ALA A 94 -5.91 -9.32 -2.55
CA ALA A 94 -4.89 -9.84 -3.46
C ALA A 94 -3.71 -10.43 -2.67
N GLY A 95 -3.28 -9.80 -1.56
CA GLY A 95 -2.30 -10.36 -0.64
C GLY A 95 -2.74 -11.69 -0.05
N LEU A 96 -4.00 -11.80 0.40
CA LEU A 96 -4.57 -13.06 0.90
C LEU A 96 -4.53 -14.17 -0.15
N PHE A 97 -4.91 -13.88 -1.41
CA PHE A 97 -4.82 -14.86 -2.48
C PHE A 97 -3.37 -15.27 -2.79
N LEU A 98 -2.41 -14.36 -2.69
CA LEU A 98 -1.00 -14.69 -2.87
C LEU A 98 -0.49 -15.64 -1.79
N THR A 99 -0.90 -15.48 -0.53
CA THR A 99 -0.51 -16.39 0.55
C THR A 99 -1.13 -17.79 0.42
N GLN A 100 -2.21 -17.93 -0.35
CA GLN A 100 -2.83 -19.22 -0.65
C GLN A 100 -2.27 -19.87 -1.93
N ALA A 101 -1.41 -19.17 -2.68
CA ALA A 101 -0.77 -19.75 -3.84
C ALA A 101 0.17 -20.88 -3.42
N ALA A 102 0.20 -21.96 -4.21
CA ALA A 102 1.11 -23.05 -3.94
C ALA A 102 2.56 -22.57 -3.95
N PRO A 103 3.43 -23.06 -3.04
CA PRO A 103 4.84 -22.66 -3.01
C PRO A 103 5.55 -22.85 -4.35
N GLU A 104 5.13 -23.84 -5.13
CA GLU A 104 5.66 -24.16 -6.46
C GLU A 104 5.32 -23.08 -7.50
N ALA A 105 4.30 -22.25 -7.25
CA ALA A 105 3.95 -21.15 -8.14
C ALA A 105 5.04 -20.05 -8.20
N GLY A 106 5.89 -19.96 -7.18
CA GLY A 106 7.01 -19.01 -7.13
C GLY A 106 6.59 -17.60 -7.51
N GLU A 107 7.29 -16.98 -8.46
CA GLU A 107 7.04 -15.61 -8.91
C GLU A 107 5.99 -15.52 -10.05
N VAL A 108 5.38 -16.63 -10.46
CA VAL A 108 4.36 -16.65 -11.55
C VAL A 108 3.21 -15.66 -11.28
N PRO A 109 2.63 -15.57 -10.07
CA PRO A 109 1.58 -14.60 -9.79
C PRO A 109 2.02 -13.14 -10.03
N ALA A 110 3.26 -12.79 -9.65
CA ALA A 110 3.82 -11.46 -9.90
C ALA A 110 3.97 -11.20 -11.40
N PHE A 111 4.54 -12.16 -12.13
CA PHE A 111 4.73 -12.06 -13.57
C PHE A 111 3.40 -11.87 -14.31
N VAL A 112 2.37 -12.65 -13.97
CA VAL A 112 1.02 -12.54 -14.57
C VAL A 112 0.43 -11.14 -14.35
N VAL A 113 0.57 -10.56 -13.15
CA VAL A 113 0.05 -9.21 -12.87
C VAL A 113 0.83 -8.15 -13.66
N LEU A 114 2.14 -8.26 -13.74
CA LEU A 114 2.98 -7.33 -14.50
C LEU A 114 2.66 -7.38 -16.00
N VAL A 115 2.59 -8.57 -16.58
CA VAL A 115 2.23 -8.77 -18.01
C VAL A 115 0.83 -8.23 -18.29
N THR A 116 -0.14 -8.55 -17.43
CA THR A 116 -1.51 -7.99 -17.55
C THR A 116 -1.49 -6.46 -17.51
N GLY A 117 -0.67 -5.88 -16.64
CA GLY A 117 -0.50 -4.42 -16.56
C GLY A 117 0.04 -3.84 -17.87
N VAL A 118 1.08 -4.44 -18.42
CA VAL A 118 1.70 -4.01 -19.71
C VAL A 118 0.70 -4.10 -20.86
N MET A 119 -0.15 -5.13 -20.88
CA MET A 119 -1.16 -5.29 -21.93
C MET A 119 -2.34 -4.32 -21.80
N VAL A 120 -2.81 -4.08 -20.58
CA VAL A 120 -4.05 -3.32 -20.33
C VAL A 120 -3.80 -1.81 -20.28
N MET A 121 -2.69 -1.37 -19.68
CA MET A 121 -2.42 0.06 -19.47
C MET A 121 -2.33 0.89 -20.76
N PRO A 122 -1.66 0.44 -21.84
CA PRO A 122 -1.64 1.20 -23.10
C PRO A 122 -3.03 1.41 -23.71
N TRP A 123 -3.90 0.41 -23.54
CA TRP A 123 -5.28 0.51 -24.02
C TRP A 123 -6.11 1.54 -23.23
N ILE A 124 -5.96 1.56 -21.90
CA ILE A 124 -6.57 2.60 -21.04
C ILE A 124 -6.01 3.98 -21.41
N LEU A 125 -4.70 4.09 -21.64
CA LEU A 125 -4.06 5.34 -22.02
C LEU A 125 -4.65 5.85 -23.35
N ARG A 126 -4.75 4.99 -24.36
CA ARG A 126 -5.35 5.33 -25.64
C ARG A 126 -6.78 5.86 -25.51
N GLN A 127 -7.59 5.24 -24.66
CA GLN A 127 -8.98 5.71 -24.46
C GLN A 127 -9.03 7.12 -23.84
N ARG A 128 -8.02 7.51 -23.07
CA ARG A 128 -7.98 8.80 -22.39
C ARG A 128 -7.26 9.90 -23.16
N THR A 129 -6.21 9.56 -23.90
CA THR A 129 -5.31 10.52 -24.55
C THR A 129 -5.31 10.38 -26.09
N GLY A 130 -5.94 9.35 -26.65
CA GLY A 130 -5.89 9.02 -28.07
C GLY A 130 -4.58 8.33 -28.51
N SER A 131 -3.58 8.20 -27.64
CA SER A 131 -2.27 7.60 -27.93
C SER A 131 -2.02 6.34 -27.11
N PHE A 132 -1.34 5.35 -27.69
CA PHE A 132 -0.87 4.17 -26.94
C PHE A 132 0.38 4.45 -26.11
N TRP A 133 1.10 5.51 -26.44
CA TRP A 133 2.38 5.86 -25.80
C TRP A 133 2.25 7.15 -25.03
N PRO A 134 2.82 7.24 -23.83
CA PRO A 134 2.90 8.48 -23.09
C PRO A 134 3.83 9.47 -23.79
N GLU A 135 3.70 10.73 -23.46
CA GLU A 135 4.56 11.79 -23.95
C GLU A 135 6.03 11.52 -23.59
N ARG A 136 6.96 11.92 -24.48
CA ARG A 136 8.39 11.63 -24.32
C ARG A 136 8.97 12.19 -23.01
N GLU A 137 8.45 13.31 -22.54
CA GLU A 137 8.87 13.94 -21.29
C GLU A 137 8.56 13.07 -20.07
N ILE A 138 7.46 12.30 -20.12
CA ILE A 138 7.02 11.41 -19.04
C ILE A 138 7.75 10.06 -19.11
N LEU A 139 8.22 9.65 -20.28
CA LEU A 139 8.81 8.31 -20.48
C LEU A 139 10.01 8.03 -19.57
N GLY A 140 10.92 8.98 -19.42
CA GLY A 140 12.13 8.80 -18.61
C GLY A 140 11.79 8.57 -17.13
N PHE A 141 11.04 9.50 -16.54
CA PHE A 141 10.62 9.40 -15.15
C PHE A 141 9.65 8.22 -14.92
N GLY A 142 8.71 8.02 -15.85
CA GLY A 142 7.76 6.90 -15.81
C GLY A 142 8.45 5.53 -15.90
N SER A 143 9.55 5.41 -16.66
CA SER A 143 10.32 4.17 -16.74
C SER A 143 11.02 3.84 -15.41
N VAL A 144 11.61 4.82 -14.75
CA VAL A 144 12.25 4.63 -13.44
C VAL A 144 11.21 4.23 -12.39
N LEU A 145 10.07 4.95 -12.32
CA LEU A 145 8.97 4.60 -11.42
C LEU A 145 8.39 3.23 -11.71
N GLY A 146 8.22 2.89 -13.00
CA GLY A 146 7.71 1.59 -13.42
C GLY A 146 8.64 0.45 -13.03
N ALA A 147 9.94 0.60 -13.27
CA ALA A 147 10.95 -0.39 -12.88
C ALA A 147 11.00 -0.57 -11.34
N SER A 148 11.03 0.53 -10.59
CA SER A 148 11.00 0.49 -9.12
C SER A 148 9.72 -0.18 -8.60
N SER A 149 8.57 0.13 -9.20
CA SER A 149 7.29 -0.49 -8.83
C SER A 149 7.26 -1.98 -9.17
N ALA A 150 7.87 -2.41 -10.28
CA ALA A 150 7.95 -3.81 -10.64
C ALA A 150 8.81 -4.60 -9.63
N VAL A 151 9.98 -4.06 -9.26
CA VAL A 151 10.84 -4.66 -8.23
C VAL A 151 10.09 -4.74 -6.89
N ALA A 152 9.46 -3.65 -6.46
CA ALA A 152 8.69 -3.64 -5.23
C ALA A 152 7.53 -4.66 -5.25
N PHE A 153 6.89 -4.86 -6.41
CA PHE A 153 5.82 -5.82 -6.56
C PHE A 153 6.32 -7.28 -6.46
N VAL A 154 7.45 -7.59 -7.09
CA VAL A 154 8.09 -8.92 -6.98
C VAL A 154 8.48 -9.20 -5.53
N LEU A 155 9.15 -8.26 -4.87
CA LEU A 155 9.52 -8.40 -3.45
C LEU A 155 8.31 -8.56 -2.54
N SER A 156 7.24 -7.81 -2.79
CA SER A 156 5.98 -7.94 -2.03
C SER A 156 5.34 -9.32 -2.24
N THR A 157 5.34 -9.82 -3.49
CA THR A 157 4.84 -11.17 -3.78
C THR A 157 5.66 -12.23 -3.05
N ALA A 158 6.98 -12.14 -3.09
CA ALA A 158 7.86 -13.05 -2.38
C ALA A 158 7.63 -13.01 -0.85
N ALA A 159 7.33 -11.83 -0.29
CA ALA A 159 6.97 -11.67 1.11
C ALA A 159 5.63 -12.35 1.45
N TYR A 160 4.60 -12.17 0.62
CA TYR A 160 3.30 -12.82 0.80
C TYR A 160 3.37 -14.35 0.71
N LEU A 161 4.26 -14.91 -0.12
CA LEU A 161 4.49 -16.34 -0.23
C LEU A 161 5.15 -16.95 1.01
N ARG A 162 5.80 -16.14 1.85
CA ARG A 162 6.57 -16.58 3.02
C ARG A 162 5.99 -16.15 4.36
N GLY A 163 5.11 -15.15 4.37
CA GLY A 163 4.58 -14.54 5.59
C GLY A 163 3.06 -14.46 5.63
N SER A 164 2.52 -14.11 6.79
CA SER A 164 1.07 -13.88 6.92
C SER A 164 0.66 -12.62 6.15
N ALA A 165 -0.52 -12.66 5.52
CA ALA A 165 -1.03 -11.53 4.74
C ALA A 165 -1.18 -10.26 5.59
N ALA A 166 -1.56 -10.39 6.86
CA ALA A 166 -1.73 -9.25 7.76
C ALA A 166 -0.40 -8.55 8.06
N VAL A 167 0.66 -9.31 8.37
CA VAL A 167 2.00 -8.75 8.64
C VAL A 167 2.57 -8.08 7.40
N VAL A 168 2.53 -8.74 6.25
CA VAL A 168 3.05 -8.19 5.00
C VAL A 168 2.28 -6.95 4.57
N SER A 169 0.94 -6.96 4.67
CA SER A 169 0.11 -5.79 4.36
C SER A 169 0.40 -4.62 5.31
N ALA A 170 0.61 -4.90 6.62
CA ALA A 170 0.97 -3.86 7.58
C ALA A 170 2.33 -3.23 7.25
N LEU A 171 3.34 -4.02 6.89
CA LEU A 171 4.64 -3.52 6.46
C LEU A 171 4.56 -2.68 5.19
N ILE A 172 3.79 -3.11 4.17
CA ILE A 172 3.58 -2.34 2.94
C ILE A 172 2.84 -1.03 3.24
N ALA A 173 1.82 -1.06 4.10
CA ALA A 173 1.06 0.13 4.50
C ALA A 173 1.91 1.16 5.24
N MET A 174 3.05 0.77 5.79
CA MET A 174 4.01 1.68 6.43
C MET A 174 4.92 2.42 5.44
N ALA A 175 4.72 2.34 4.14
CA ALA A 175 5.45 3.12 3.13
C ALA A 175 5.54 4.63 3.45
N PRO A 176 4.57 5.30 4.08
CA PRO A 176 4.72 6.69 4.53
C PRO A 176 5.89 6.93 5.48
N VAL A 177 6.33 5.94 6.26
CA VAL A 177 7.54 6.04 7.11
C VAL A 177 8.76 6.38 6.26
N VAL A 178 8.94 5.63 5.17
CA VAL A 178 10.07 5.83 4.25
C VAL A 178 9.99 7.21 3.61
N SER A 179 8.79 7.63 3.18
CA SER A 179 8.59 8.96 2.58
C SER A 179 8.95 10.08 3.55
N VAL A 180 8.52 9.98 4.81
CA VAL A 180 8.83 10.97 5.86
C VAL A 180 10.33 11.02 6.16
N VAL A 181 11.00 9.86 6.24
CA VAL A 181 12.46 9.80 6.45
C VAL A 181 13.21 10.43 5.28
N ILE A 182 12.80 10.18 4.04
CA ILE A 182 13.40 10.77 2.85
C ILE A 182 13.21 12.29 2.86
N SER A 183 11.99 12.78 3.10
CA SER A 183 11.69 14.21 3.19
C SER A 183 12.53 14.91 4.25
N TRP A 184 12.64 14.34 5.43
CA TRP A 184 13.47 14.87 6.49
C TRP A 184 14.96 14.89 6.14
N ARG A 185 15.48 13.75 5.63
CA ARG A 185 16.93 13.55 5.44
C ARG A 185 17.47 14.27 4.20
N PHE A 186 16.70 14.32 3.11
CA PHE A 186 17.16 14.78 1.81
C PHE A 186 16.53 16.10 1.36
N LEU A 187 15.28 16.38 1.77
CA LEU A 187 14.61 17.65 1.42
C LEU A 187 14.71 18.68 2.54
N GLY A 188 15.25 18.34 3.72
CA GLY A 188 15.41 19.26 4.84
C GLY A 188 14.08 19.65 5.51
N GLU A 189 13.00 18.90 5.27
CA GLU A 189 11.70 19.18 5.88
C GLU A 189 11.74 18.94 7.39
N ARG A 190 11.06 19.81 8.14
CA ARG A 190 10.97 19.66 9.60
C ARG A 190 9.87 18.67 9.93
N LEU A 191 10.22 17.64 10.70
CA LEU A 191 9.23 16.66 11.18
C LEU A 191 8.29 17.31 12.21
N HIS A 192 7.01 17.06 12.04
CA HIS A 192 6.02 17.39 13.05
C HIS A 192 6.02 16.35 14.16
N ALA A 193 5.68 16.75 15.39
CA ALA A 193 5.63 15.84 16.54
C ALA A 193 4.78 14.57 16.28
N MET A 194 3.68 14.72 15.55
CA MET A 194 2.82 13.60 15.16
C MET A 194 3.54 12.60 14.22
N GLN A 195 4.38 13.09 13.31
CA GLN A 195 5.18 12.23 12.41
C GLN A 195 6.27 11.48 13.18
N VAL A 196 6.91 12.15 14.15
CA VAL A 196 7.89 11.50 15.03
C VAL A 196 7.22 10.39 15.86
N LEU A 197 6.05 10.67 16.43
CA LEU A 197 5.28 9.68 17.19
C LEU A 197 4.83 8.52 16.28
N GLY A 198 4.33 8.81 15.08
CA GLY A 198 3.98 7.80 14.08
C GLY A 198 5.17 6.95 13.68
N GLY A 199 6.35 7.55 13.52
CA GLY A 199 7.61 6.83 13.28
C GLY A 199 7.98 5.90 14.42
N ALA A 200 7.82 6.34 15.67
CA ALA A 200 8.07 5.50 16.85
C ALA A 200 7.13 4.28 16.90
N PHE A 201 5.83 4.48 16.64
CA PHE A 201 4.88 3.37 16.50
C PHE A 201 5.26 2.43 15.35
N GLY A 202 5.71 2.99 14.22
CA GLY A 202 6.17 2.21 13.08
C GLY A 202 7.38 1.34 13.41
N MET A 203 8.38 1.90 14.07
CA MET A 203 9.55 1.15 14.52
C MET A 203 9.18 0.05 15.52
N ALA A 204 8.29 0.34 16.47
CA ALA A 204 7.80 -0.66 17.41
C ALA A 204 7.05 -1.81 16.70
N ALA A 205 6.23 -1.50 15.68
CA ALA A 205 5.54 -2.49 14.86
C ALA A 205 6.53 -3.40 14.12
N VAL A 206 7.54 -2.81 13.44
CA VAL A 206 8.59 -3.58 12.74
C VAL A 206 9.36 -4.48 13.71
N THR A 207 9.70 -3.96 14.90
CA THR A 207 10.38 -4.74 15.93
C THR A 207 9.52 -5.92 16.39
N ALA A 208 8.21 -5.71 16.61
CA ALA A 208 7.29 -6.77 16.97
C ALA A 208 7.23 -7.87 15.87
N PHE A 209 7.18 -7.48 14.60
CA PHE A 209 7.21 -8.44 13.50
C PHE A 209 8.54 -9.20 13.39
N ALA A 210 9.66 -8.52 13.61
CA ALA A 210 10.98 -9.15 13.59
C ALA A 210 11.17 -10.16 14.74
N LEU A 211 10.56 -9.92 15.91
CA LEU A 211 10.60 -10.83 17.04
C LEU A 211 9.63 -12.02 16.91
N ALA A 212 8.67 -11.93 16.01
CA ALA A 212 7.68 -12.98 15.77
C ALA A 212 8.19 -14.08 14.82
N GLY A 213 9.13 -13.74 13.93
CA GLY A 213 9.76 -14.65 12.94
C GLY A 213 10.89 -15.37 13.54
#